data_0e4e5f927df99acde5eab601ec53d1c1
#
_entry.id   0e4e5f927df99acde5eab601ec53d1c1
#
_cell.length_a   1.000
_cell.length_b   1.000
_cell.length_c   1.000
_cell.angle_alpha   90.00
_cell.angle_beta   90.00
_cell.angle_gamma   90.00
#
_symmetry.space_group_name_H-M   'P 1'
#
loop_
_entity.id
_entity.type
_entity.pdbx_description
1 polymer ?
#
loop_
_entity_poly.entity_id
_entity_poly.type
_entity_poly.pdbx_seq_one_letter_code
_entity_poly.pdbx_strand_id
1 'polypeptide(L)'
;TDTKPSLVCELGRVKSILLLFMIYPYLLEKKLTAKSILQQSGCPDEHLTNDKQFSYAYLAGYTDAEGCITFKLRHQKGWKGKGITSNYNCSYRLTSNNFGHLAYLKNQLEEKGYKFNKDEIKDYKNIKEREGRNPDKWKATKVLIIGGWEQLSNLYKHLLKYSKINNKRNLMKKTKEYHNLIYTALPRYHAKK
;
A
#
# COMPACT_ATOMS: atom_id res chain seq x y z
N THR A 1 -10.47 -21.32 17.35
CA THR A 1 -9.80 -20.31 16.50
C THR A 1 -10.25 -20.52 15.07
N ASP A 2 -11.22 -19.69 14.63
CA ASP A 2 -11.70 -19.72 13.25
C ASP A 2 -10.58 -19.26 12.32
N THR A 3 -9.87 -20.22 11.76
CA THR A 3 -8.96 -19.96 10.64
C THR A 3 -9.82 -19.62 9.42
N LYS A 4 -9.69 -18.39 8.93
CA LYS A 4 -10.35 -18.02 7.68
C LYS A 4 -9.93 -18.98 6.57
N PRO A 5 -10.86 -19.50 5.78
CA PRO A 5 -10.52 -20.36 4.66
C PRO A 5 -9.58 -19.62 3.72
N SER A 6 -8.44 -20.21 3.40
CA SER A 6 -7.50 -19.69 2.40
C SER A 6 -7.73 -20.42 1.08
N LEU A 7 -7.83 -19.66 0.00
CA LEU A 7 -7.84 -20.24 -1.34
C LEU A 7 -6.39 -20.51 -1.75
N VAL A 8 -6.07 -21.76 -2.01
CA VAL A 8 -4.77 -22.19 -2.52
C VAL A 8 -4.92 -22.50 -4.00
N CYS A 9 -4.09 -21.88 -4.83
CA CYS A 9 -4.00 -22.20 -6.25
C CYS A 9 -2.68 -22.91 -6.50
N GLU A 10 -2.74 -24.17 -6.88
CA GLU A 10 -1.56 -24.98 -7.20
C GLU A 10 -1.38 -25.10 -8.70
N LEU A 11 -0.19 -24.81 -9.17
CA LEU A 11 0.21 -24.93 -10.56
C LEU A 11 1.30 -26.02 -10.66
N GLY A 12 1.19 -26.89 -11.66
CA GLY A 12 2.26 -27.84 -11.98
C GLY A 12 3.56 -27.10 -12.34
N ARG A 13 4.71 -27.76 -12.10
CA ARG A 13 6.07 -27.17 -12.21
C ARG A 13 6.28 -26.33 -13.48
N VAL A 14 5.94 -26.87 -14.65
CA VAL A 14 6.12 -26.17 -15.95
C VAL A 14 5.27 -24.91 -16.02
N LYS A 15 3.99 -24.98 -15.62
CA LYS A 15 3.09 -23.84 -15.62
C LYS A 15 3.55 -22.76 -14.64
N SER A 16 4.10 -23.16 -13.49
CA SER A 16 4.65 -22.22 -12.48
C SER A 16 5.87 -21.47 -13.03
N ILE A 17 6.78 -22.16 -13.75
CA ILE A 17 7.95 -21.55 -14.36
C ILE A 17 7.55 -20.59 -15.49
N LEU A 18 6.62 -21.00 -16.36
CA LEU A 18 6.09 -20.13 -17.41
C LEU A 18 5.42 -18.89 -16.85
N LEU A 19 4.57 -19.04 -15.84
CA LEU A 19 3.94 -17.91 -15.15
C LEU A 19 5.00 -16.99 -14.55
N LEU A 20 5.98 -17.55 -13.83
CA LEU A 20 7.06 -16.79 -13.22
C LEU A 20 7.87 -16.00 -14.27
N PHE A 21 8.17 -16.61 -15.40
CA PHE A 21 8.84 -15.96 -16.52
C PHE A 21 8.02 -14.79 -17.08
N MET A 22 6.71 -14.99 -17.27
CA MET A 22 5.80 -13.94 -17.78
C MET A 22 5.69 -12.74 -16.83
N ILE A 23 5.68 -12.99 -15.51
CA ILE A 23 5.54 -11.92 -14.50
C ILE A 23 6.89 -11.32 -14.09
N TYR A 24 8.01 -11.99 -14.38
CA TYR A 24 9.35 -11.59 -13.95
C TYR A 24 9.68 -10.11 -14.24
N PRO A 25 9.40 -9.54 -15.44
CA PRO A 25 9.68 -8.14 -15.74
C PRO A 25 8.95 -7.15 -14.82
N TYR A 26 7.87 -7.61 -14.18
CA TYR A 26 7.01 -6.79 -13.32
C TYR A 26 7.29 -6.97 -11.82
N LEU A 27 8.17 -7.93 -11.48
CA LEU A 27 8.53 -8.17 -10.08
C LEU A 27 9.50 -7.09 -9.61
N LEU A 28 9.28 -6.58 -8.41
CA LEU A 28 10.21 -5.68 -7.72
C LEU A 28 10.77 -6.37 -6.46
N GLU A 29 9.90 -6.73 -5.53
CA GLU A 29 10.31 -7.27 -4.23
C GLU A 29 10.91 -8.67 -4.31
N LYS A 30 10.36 -9.56 -5.13
CA LYS A 30 10.76 -10.96 -5.26
C LYS A 30 11.63 -11.23 -6.50
N LYS A 31 12.12 -10.18 -7.14
CA LYS A 31 12.84 -10.30 -8.43
C LYS A 31 14.08 -11.18 -8.34
N LEU A 32 14.90 -11.00 -7.31
CA LEU A 32 16.12 -11.82 -7.15
C LEU A 32 15.80 -13.30 -6.94
N THR A 33 14.81 -13.60 -6.09
CA THR A 33 14.35 -14.98 -5.88
C THR A 33 13.80 -15.59 -7.17
N ALA A 34 13.00 -14.84 -7.91
CA ALA A 34 12.44 -15.27 -9.18
C ALA A 34 13.53 -15.51 -10.23
N LYS A 35 14.54 -14.64 -10.29
CA LYS A 35 15.71 -14.79 -11.17
C LYS A 35 16.43 -16.12 -10.90
N SER A 36 16.75 -16.39 -9.64
CA SER A 36 17.42 -17.62 -9.23
C SER A 36 16.63 -18.88 -9.64
N ILE A 37 15.31 -18.87 -9.44
CA ILE A 37 14.44 -20.00 -9.82
C ILE A 37 14.43 -20.19 -11.33
N LEU A 38 14.32 -19.11 -12.11
CA LEU A 38 14.29 -19.17 -13.57
C LEU A 38 15.62 -19.66 -14.14
N GLN A 39 16.76 -19.18 -13.60
CA GLN A 39 18.09 -19.66 -13.98
C GLN A 39 18.27 -21.15 -13.69
N GLN A 40 17.89 -21.61 -12.49
CA GLN A 40 17.90 -23.04 -12.13
C GLN A 40 16.97 -23.89 -13.02
N SER A 41 16.00 -23.27 -13.66
CA SER A 41 15.07 -23.91 -14.59
C SER A 41 15.55 -23.84 -16.05
N GLY A 42 16.77 -23.34 -16.30
CA GLY A 42 17.37 -23.27 -17.63
C GLY A 42 17.01 -22.02 -18.43
N CYS A 43 16.45 -20.98 -17.80
CA CYS A 43 16.15 -19.73 -18.49
C CYS A 43 17.44 -18.91 -18.68
N PRO A 44 17.81 -18.52 -19.93
CA PRO A 44 19.00 -17.72 -20.19
C PRO A 44 18.90 -16.32 -19.56
N ASP A 45 20.03 -15.80 -19.05
CA ASP A 45 20.10 -14.49 -18.38
C ASP A 45 19.69 -13.34 -19.28
N GLU A 46 19.94 -13.41 -20.55
CA GLU A 46 19.57 -12.40 -21.55
C GLU A 46 18.05 -12.14 -21.61
N HIS A 47 17.23 -13.14 -21.28
CA HIS A 47 15.79 -13.00 -21.19
C HIS A 47 15.30 -12.43 -19.84
N LEU A 48 16.20 -12.28 -18.85
CA LEU A 48 15.89 -11.84 -17.49
C LEU A 48 16.31 -10.40 -17.20
N THR A 49 16.66 -9.63 -18.23
CA THR A 49 17.23 -8.27 -18.08
C THR A 49 16.20 -7.15 -18.11
N ASN A 50 14.94 -7.45 -18.37
CA ASN A 50 13.91 -6.42 -18.58
C ASN A 50 13.46 -5.79 -17.25
N ASP A 51 14.00 -4.62 -16.95
CA ASP A 51 13.61 -3.80 -15.80
C ASP A 51 12.43 -2.88 -16.16
N LYS A 52 11.22 -3.36 -15.91
CA LYS A 52 10.07 -2.46 -16.01
C LYS A 52 10.04 -1.52 -14.80
N GLN A 53 9.92 -0.25 -15.13
CA GLN A 53 9.80 0.82 -14.14
C GLN A 53 8.50 0.72 -13.35
N PHE A 54 8.47 1.41 -12.21
CA PHE A 54 7.27 1.60 -11.40
C PHE A 54 6.04 1.91 -12.24
N SER A 55 4.92 1.26 -11.92
CA SER A 55 3.62 1.56 -12.50
C SER A 55 2.53 1.60 -11.44
N TYR A 56 1.47 2.36 -11.69
CA TYR A 56 0.30 2.35 -10.82
C TYR A 56 -0.43 1.00 -10.79
N ALA A 57 -0.27 0.17 -11.82
CA ALA A 57 -0.77 -1.20 -11.82
C ALA A 57 -0.04 -2.06 -10.78
N TYR A 58 1.30 -1.94 -10.72
CA TYR A 58 2.10 -2.58 -9.67
C TYR A 58 1.70 -2.10 -8.27
N LEU A 59 1.61 -0.77 -8.09
CA LEU A 59 1.23 -0.20 -6.79
C LEU A 59 -0.18 -0.62 -6.36
N ALA A 60 -1.12 -0.75 -7.30
CA ALA A 60 -2.47 -1.23 -7.01
C ALA A 60 -2.45 -2.69 -6.56
N GLY A 61 -1.71 -3.57 -7.23
CA GLY A 61 -1.52 -4.96 -6.81
C GLY A 61 -0.88 -5.06 -5.43
N TYR A 62 0.19 -4.28 -5.19
CA TYR A 62 0.82 -4.20 -3.86
C TYR A 62 -0.14 -3.67 -2.79
N THR A 63 -0.94 -2.65 -3.14
CA THR A 63 -1.99 -2.12 -2.25
C THR A 63 -3.04 -3.19 -1.93
N ASP A 64 -3.46 -3.95 -2.92
CA ASP A 64 -4.45 -5.01 -2.73
C ASP A 64 -3.92 -6.13 -1.81
N ALA A 65 -2.63 -6.46 -1.89
CA ALA A 65 -1.99 -7.43 -1.01
C ALA A 65 -1.71 -6.84 0.39
N GLU A 66 -0.89 -5.82 0.49
CA GLU A 66 -0.24 -5.35 1.73
C GLU A 66 -0.68 -3.94 2.16
N GLY A 67 -1.27 -3.15 1.27
CA GLY A 67 -1.67 -1.78 1.55
C GLY A 67 -2.88 -1.69 2.47
N CYS A 68 -2.92 -0.65 3.28
CA CYS A 68 -4.06 -0.33 4.14
C CYS A 68 -4.64 1.04 3.78
N ILE A 69 -5.94 1.07 3.52
CA ILE A 69 -6.70 2.29 3.23
C ILE A 69 -7.60 2.55 4.42
N THR A 70 -7.51 3.74 4.99
CA THR A 70 -8.34 4.16 6.10
C THR A 70 -9.28 5.27 5.66
N PHE A 71 -10.57 5.11 5.99
CA PHE A 71 -11.59 6.14 5.89
C PHE A 71 -12.47 6.01 7.13
N LYS A 72 -12.24 6.86 8.14
CA LYS A 72 -12.88 6.77 9.44
C LYS A 72 -13.34 8.15 9.93
N LEU A 73 -14.51 8.20 10.51
CA LEU A 73 -14.96 9.37 11.27
C LEU A 73 -14.04 9.56 12.48
N ARG A 74 -13.54 10.77 12.65
CA ARG A 74 -12.70 11.17 13.77
C ARG A 74 -13.40 12.27 14.55
N HIS A 75 -13.60 12.03 15.83
CA HIS A 75 -14.04 13.05 16.76
C HIS A 75 -12.82 13.71 17.39
N GLN A 76 -12.73 15.02 17.29
CA GLN A 76 -11.68 15.79 17.95
C GLN A 76 -12.34 16.74 18.96
N LYS A 77 -11.81 16.76 20.18
CA LYS A 77 -12.17 17.83 21.13
C LYS A 77 -11.71 19.15 20.53
N GLY A 78 -12.62 20.11 20.47
CA GLY A 78 -12.30 21.46 20.02
C GLY A 78 -11.23 22.09 20.91
N TRP A 79 -10.49 23.05 20.35
CA TRP A 79 -9.51 23.80 21.13
C TRP A 79 -10.19 24.47 22.34
N LYS A 80 -9.56 24.38 23.51
CA LYS A 80 -10.03 24.92 24.79
C LYS A 80 -11.40 24.39 25.24
N GLY A 81 -11.73 23.13 24.91
CA GLY A 81 -12.98 22.49 25.37
C GLY A 81 -14.25 22.98 24.67
N LYS A 82 -14.12 23.81 23.63
CA LYS A 82 -15.26 24.27 22.82
C LYS A 82 -15.74 23.21 21.85
N GLY A 83 -16.64 22.35 22.28
CA GLY A 83 -17.36 21.39 21.44
C GLY A 83 -16.55 20.21 20.96
N ILE A 84 -17.21 19.30 20.26
CA ILE A 84 -16.61 18.17 19.55
C ILE A 84 -16.73 18.46 18.06
N THR A 85 -15.61 18.53 17.36
CA THR A 85 -15.60 18.58 15.90
C THR A 85 -15.43 17.16 15.35
N SER A 86 -16.26 16.82 14.39
CA SER A 86 -16.23 15.52 13.74
C SER A 86 -15.82 15.70 12.29
N ASN A 87 -14.78 15.02 11.87
CA ASN A 87 -14.38 14.97 10.48
C ASN A 87 -13.94 13.57 10.07
N TYR A 88 -13.99 13.28 8.78
CA TYR A 88 -13.43 12.03 8.27
C TYR A 88 -11.92 12.15 8.17
N ASN A 89 -11.23 11.15 8.71
CA ASN A 89 -9.79 10.98 8.52
C ASN A 89 -9.55 9.91 7.45
N CYS A 90 -8.74 10.23 6.49
CA CYS A 90 -8.33 9.28 5.46
C CYS A 90 -6.81 9.17 5.42
N SER A 91 -6.33 7.97 5.16
CA SER A 91 -4.91 7.72 4.94
C SER A 91 -4.69 6.50 4.05
N TYR A 92 -3.62 6.54 3.32
CA TYR A 92 -3.06 5.42 2.59
C TYR A 92 -1.76 5.01 3.28
N ARG A 93 -1.66 3.73 3.62
CA ARG A 93 -0.51 3.17 4.34
C ARG A 93 0.08 2.02 3.56
N LEU A 94 1.40 2.03 3.43
CA LEU A 94 2.21 0.91 3.00
C LEU A 94 3.05 0.43 4.19
N THR A 95 3.14 -0.88 4.36
CA THR A 95 3.91 -1.49 5.45
C THR A 95 4.65 -2.70 4.91
N SER A 96 5.94 -2.80 5.17
CA SER A 96 6.75 -3.97 4.81
C SER A 96 7.95 -4.12 5.75
N ASN A 97 8.44 -5.33 5.88
CA ASN A 97 9.74 -5.62 6.46
C ASN A 97 10.89 -5.54 5.41
N ASN A 98 10.56 -5.40 4.14
CA ASN A 98 11.53 -5.11 3.08
C ASN A 98 11.69 -3.59 2.94
N PHE A 99 12.67 -3.03 3.66
CA PHE A 99 12.90 -1.59 3.71
C PHE A 99 13.36 -1.01 2.38
N GLY A 100 14.16 -1.78 1.62
CA GLY A 100 14.64 -1.36 0.29
C GLY A 100 13.50 -1.20 -0.70
N HIS A 101 12.55 -2.13 -0.67
CA HIS A 101 11.36 -2.06 -1.51
C HIS A 101 10.47 -0.84 -1.17
N LEU A 102 10.23 -0.59 0.13
CA LEU A 102 9.46 0.60 0.52
C LEU A 102 10.20 1.90 0.22
N ALA A 103 11.53 1.93 0.34
CA ALA A 103 12.33 3.10 -0.05
C ALA A 103 12.18 3.38 -1.56
N TYR A 104 12.25 2.33 -2.39
CA TYR A 104 11.99 2.46 -3.82
C TYR A 104 10.60 3.02 -4.12
N LEU A 105 9.54 2.45 -3.51
CA LEU A 105 8.17 2.93 -3.71
C LEU A 105 8.00 4.38 -3.23
N LYS A 106 8.65 4.75 -2.13
CA LYS A 106 8.65 6.12 -1.62
C LYS A 106 9.23 7.07 -2.65
N ASN A 107 10.45 6.81 -3.12
CA ASN A 107 11.13 7.66 -4.10
C ASN A 107 10.27 7.83 -5.37
N GLN A 108 9.71 6.74 -5.89
CA GLN A 108 8.85 6.77 -7.08
C GLN A 108 7.56 7.59 -6.87
N LEU A 109 7.00 7.58 -5.68
CA LEU A 109 5.82 8.38 -5.37
C LEU A 109 6.19 9.85 -5.12
N GLU A 110 7.32 10.13 -4.48
CA GLU A 110 7.83 11.50 -4.29
C GLU A 110 8.16 12.18 -5.63
N GLU A 111 8.75 11.47 -6.58
CA GLU A 111 8.96 11.94 -7.97
C GLU A 111 7.65 12.31 -8.67
N LYS A 112 6.53 11.70 -8.27
CA LYS A 112 5.18 12.01 -8.76
C LYS A 112 4.46 13.07 -7.93
N GLY A 113 5.15 13.71 -6.98
CA GLY A 113 4.65 14.81 -6.17
C GLY A 113 3.88 14.40 -4.90
N TYR A 114 3.86 13.13 -4.53
CA TYR A 114 3.23 12.69 -3.28
C TYR A 114 4.14 12.96 -2.09
N LYS A 115 3.55 13.49 -1.00
CA LYS A 115 4.26 13.76 0.26
C LYS A 115 3.82 12.76 1.33
N PHE A 116 4.79 12.24 2.05
CA PHE A 116 4.52 11.30 3.15
C PHE A 116 4.37 12.05 4.46
N ASN A 117 3.27 11.77 5.17
CA ASN A 117 3.03 12.31 6.51
C ASN A 117 3.83 11.55 7.57
N LYS A 118 4.17 10.29 7.28
CA LYS A 118 4.97 9.42 8.13
C LYS A 118 5.88 8.52 7.30
N ASP A 119 7.12 8.43 7.73
CA ASP A 119 8.14 7.48 7.29
C ASP A 119 8.84 6.99 8.55
N GLU A 120 8.34 5.93 9.16
CA GLU A 120 8.82 5.44 10.44
C GLU A 120 9.09 3.94 10.41
N ILE A 121 10.10 3.50 11.16
CA ILE A 121 10.32 2.09 11.44
C ILE A 121 9.65 1.77 12.77
N LYS A 122 8.77 0.77 12.74
CA LYS A 122 8.15 0.21 13.95
C LYS A 122 8.94 -1.02 14.36
N ASP A 123 9.59 -0.92 15.50
CA ASP A 123 10.20 -2.04 16.17
C ASP A 123 9.21 -2.59 17.21
N TYR A 124 8.82 -3.83 17.03
CA TYR A 124 7.85 -4.51 17.91
C TYR A 124 8.51 -5.19 19.12
N LYS A 125 9.85 -5.17 19.25
CA LYS A 125 10.57 -5.78 20.38
C LYS A 125 10.16 -5.21 21.75
N ASN A 126 9.71 -3.96 21.77
CA ASN A 126 9.27 -3.28 22.99
C ASN A 126 7.77 -3.37 23.26
N ILE A 127 7.01 -4.07 22.43
CA ILE A 127 5.60 -4.31 22.68
C ILE A 127 5.52 -5.49 23.65
N LYS A 128 5.21 -5.19 24.93
CA LYS A 128 4.92 -6.21 25.94
C LYS A 128 4.03 -7.29 25.35
N GLU A 129 4.37 -8.55 25.65
CA GLU A 129 3.59 -9.72 25.25
C GLU A 129 2.10 -9.46 25.37
N ARG A 130 1.47 -9.22 24.27
CA ARG A 130 0.02 -9.21 24.15
C ARG A 130 -0.38 -10.55 23.57
N GLU A 131 -1.16 -11.31 24.34
CA GLU A 131 -1.89 -12.48 23.86
C GLU A 131 -1.03 -13.70 23.49
N GLY A 132 0.02 -14.05 24.26
CA GLY A 132 0.79 -15.27 24.06
C GLY A 132 1.60 -15.35 22.76
N ARG A 133 1.82 -14.22 22.09
CA ARG A 133 2.65 -14.13 20.89
C ARG A 133 4.08 -13.80 21.26
N ASN A 134 5.04 -14.60 20.79
CA ASN A 134 6.45 -14.37 21.04
C ASN A 134 6.95 -13.14 20.23
N PRO A 135 7.31 -12.02 20.89
CA PRO A 135 7.77 -10.78 20.22
C PRO A 135 9.08 -10.97 19.45
N ASP A 136 9.92 -11.94 19.83
CA ASP A 136 11.21 -12.21 19.16
C ASP A 136 11.05 -12.72 17.73
N LYS A 137 9.86 -13.23 17.39
CA LYS A 137 9.53 -13.64 16.01
C LYS A 137 9.08 -12.49 15.12
N TRP A 138 8.89 -11.31 15.66
CA TRP A 138 8.39 -10.17 14.90
C TRP A 138 9.54 -9.37 14.29
N LYS A 139 9.54 -9.27 12.98
CA LYS A 139 10.50 -8.42 12.26
C LYS A 139 10.06 -6.97 12.36
N ALA A 140 11.02 -6.06 12.52
CA ALA A 140 10.78 -4.64 12.38
C ALA A 140 10.12 -4.35 11.02
N THR A 141 9.16 -3.44 11.00
CA THR A 141 8.47 -3.04 9.77
C THR A 141 8.63 -1.55 9.54
N LYS A 142 8.86 -1.17 8.29
CA LYS A 142 8.78 0.22 7.85
C LYS A 142 7.34 0.55 7.49
N VAL A 143 6.90 1.75 7.87
CA VAL A 143 5.56 2.24 7.62
C VAL A 143 5.65 3.58 6.89
N LEU A 144 5.03 3.67 5.73
CA LEU A 144 4.86 4.89 4.96
C LEU A 144 3.39 5.28 4.96
N ILE A 145 3.08 6.54 5.25
CA ILE A 145 1.70 7.03 5.27
C ILE A 145 1.58 8.30 4.43
N ILE A 146 0.68 8.27 3.47
CA ILE A 146 0.21 9.43 2.73
C ILE A 146 -1.14 9.84 3.32
N GLY A 147 -1.28 11.13 3.63
CA GLY A 147 -2.53 11.74 4.08
C GLY A 147 -2.87 12.95 3.22
N GLY A 148 -3.99 13.59 3.58
CA GLY A 148 -4.50 14.74 2.82
C GLY A 148 -5.43 14.33 1.68
N TRP A 149 -6.57 15.02 1.64
CA TRP A 149 -7.68 14.68 0.74
C TRP A 149 -7.29 14.77 -0.74
N GLU A 150 -6.59 15.82 -1.11
CA GLU A 150 -6.16 16.08 -2.49
C GLU A 150 -5.20 15.00 -2.99
N GLN A 151 -4.13 14.73 -2.25
CA GLN A 151 -3.15 13.71 -2.60
C GLN A 151 -3.78 12.33 -2.72
N LEU A 152 -4.65 11.97 -1.76
CA LEU A 152 -5.32 10.67 -1.77
C LEU A 152 -6.34 10.56 -2.90
N SER A 153 -7.09 11.62 -3.20
CA SER A 153 -8.01 11.63 -4.33
C SER A 153 -7.27 11.40 -5.65
N ASN A 154 -6.12 12.06 -5.84
CA ASN A 154 -5.28 11.87 -7.03
C ASN A 154 -4.70 10.45 -7.09
N LEU A 155 -4.11 9.96 -6.00
CA LEU A 155 -3.57 8.60 -5.93
C LEU A 155 -4.64 7.55 -6.25
N TYR A 156 -5.82 7.66 -5.64
CA TYR A 156 -6.91 6.69 -5.82
C TYR A 156 -7.54 6.75 -7.22
N LYS A 157 -7.47 7.88 -7.92
CA LYS A 157 -7.83 7.96 -9.34
C LYS A 157 -7.02 6.97 -10.19
N HIS A 158 -5.73 6.83 -9.88
CA HIS A 158 -4.85 5.89 -10.57
C HIS A 158 -5.03 4.45 -10.09
N LEU A 159 -5.08 4.22 -8.76
CA LEU A 159 -5.18 2.88 -8.20
C LEU A 159 -6.51 2.18 -8.55
N LEU A 160 -7.62 2.91 -8.60
CA LEU A 160 -8.95 2.36 -8.94
C LEU A 160 -9.02 1.73 -10.32
N LYS A 161 -8.13 2.10 -11.24
CA LYS A 161 -8.08 1.49 -12.59
C LYS A 161 -7.64 0.02 -12.54
N TYR A 162 -6.82 -0.34 -11.54
CA TYR A 162 -6.13 -1.64 -11.49
C TYR A 162 -6.49 -2.47 -10.26
N SER A 163 -6.83 -1.85 -9.12
CA SER A 163 -7.20 -2.55 -7.88
C SER A 163 -8.39 -3.48 -8.10
N LYS A 164 -8.35 -4.69 -7.53
CA LYS A 164 -9.38 -5.72 -7.66
C LYS A 164 -10.14 -5.98 -6.36
N ILE A 165 -9.58 -5.62 -5.21
CA ILE A 165 -10.20 -5.88 -3.90
C ILE A 165 -11.33 -4.90 -3.62
N ASN A 166 -12.58 -5.40 -3.63
CA ASN A 166 -13.79 -4.59 -3.50
C ASN A 166 -13.81 -3.69 -2.26
N ASN A 167 -13.39 -4.19 -1.11
CA ASN A 167 -13.34 -3.39 0.12
C ASN A 167 -12.41 -2.18 -0.04
N LYS A 168 -11.22 -2.37 -0.59
CA LYS A 168 -10.25 -1.30 -0.81
C LYS A 168 -10.75 -0.31 -1.85
N ARG A 169 -11.33 -0.81 -2.94
CA ARG A 169 -11.99 0.03 -3.97
C ARG A 169 -13.09 0.92 -3.38
N ASN A 170 -13.94 0.36 -2.52
CA ASN A 170 -15.02 1.11 -1.88
C ASN A 170 -14.49 2.22 -0.97
N LEU A 171 -13.43 1.96 -0.21
CA LEU A 171 -12.78 2.99 0.63
C LEU A 171 -12.15 4.11 -0.22
N MET A 172 -11.50 3.76 -1.35
CA MET A 172 -10.96 4.74 -2.28
C MET A 172 -12.06 5.62 -2.89
N LYS A 173 -13.18 5.00 -3.33
CA LYS A 173 -14.34 5.73 -3.88
C LYS A 173 -14.93 6.68 -2.86
N LYS A 174 -15.22 6.22 -1.64
CA LYS A 174 -15.72 7.05 -0.55
C LYS A 174 -14.80 8.23 -0.25
N THR A 175 -13.48 8.01 -0.26
CA THR A 175 -12.50 9.09 -0.07
C THR A 175 -12.62 10.14 -1.15
N LYS A 176 -12.73 9.73 -2.43
CA LYS A 176 -12.89 10.65 -3.56
C LYS A 176 -14.21 11.41 -3.52
N GLU A 177 -15.31 10.73 -3.24
CA GLU A 177 -16.64 11.34 -3.12
C GLU A 177 -16.65 12.38 -2.01
N TYR A 178 -16.09 12.07 -0.84
CA TYR A 178 -16.00 13.01 0.27
C TYR A 178 -15.11 14.22 -0.06
N HIS A 179 -13.98 13.98 -0.73
CA HIS A 179 -13.13 15.07 -1.21
C HIS A 179 -13.91 16.01 -2.14
N ASN A 180 -14.62 15.47 -3.11
CA ASN A 180 -15.42 16.27 -4.04
C ASN A 180 -16.49 17.08 -3.30
N LEU A 181 -17.20 16.47 -2.34
CA LEU A 181 -18.18 17.17 -1.52
C LEU A 181 -17.59 18.35 -0.75
N ILE A 182 -16.42 18.17 -0.13
CA ILE A 182 -15.73 19.26 0.59
C ILE A 182 -15.40 20.41 -0.37
N TYR A 183 -14.83 20.12 -1.54
CA TYR A 183 -14.39 21.14 -2.49
C TYR A 183 -15.55 21.83 -3.20
N THR A 184 -16.65 21.13 -3.45
CA THR A 184 -17.84 21.71 -4.09
C THR A 184 -18.75 22.44 -3.11
N ALA A 185 -18.90 21.93 -1.87
CA ALA A 185 -19.80 22.53 -0.87
C ALA A 185 -19.18 23.71 -0.12
N LEU A 186 -17.84 23.83 -0.09
CA LEU A 186 -17.13 24.83 0.72
C LEU A 186 -16.09 25.63 -0.10
N PRO A 187 -16.47 26.28 -1.22
CA PRO A 187 -15.52 27.08 -2.00
C PRO A 187 -14.92 28.26 -1.22
N ARG A 188 -15.53 28.64 -0.08
CA ARG A 188 -15.09 29.80 0.74
C ARG A 188 -13.95 29.49 1.74
N TYR A 189 -13.68 28.20 2.02
CA TYR A 189 -12.65 27.83 3.01
C TYR A 189 -11.21 27.86 2.44
N HIS A 190 -11.05 27.81 1.13
CA HIS A 190 -9.74 27.81 0.47
C HIS A 190 -9.31 29.16 -0.10
N ALA A 191 -10.17 30.15 -0.06
CA ALA A 191 -9.85 31.51 -0.57
C ALA A 191 -9.05 32.38 0.44
N LYS A 192 -8.68 31.84 1.59
CA LYS A 192 -7.87 32.53 2.61
C LYS A 192 -6.59 31.73 2.92
N LYS A 193 -5.71 31.64 1.95
CA LYS A 193 -4.28 31.39 2.15
C LYS A 193 -3.48 32.27 1.23
#